data_503086203c7375c08d52db8b8232ae69
#
_entry.id   503086203c7375c08d52db8b8232ae69
#
_cell.length_a   1.000
_cell.length_b   1.000
_cell.length_c   1.000
_cell.angle_alpha   90.00
_cell.angle_beta   90.00
_cell.angle_gamma   90.00
#
_symmetry.space_group_name_H-M   'P 1'
#
loop_
_entity.id
_entity.type
_entity.pdbx_description
1 polymer ?
#
loop_
_entity_poly.entity_id
_entity_poly.type
_entity_poly.pdbx_seq_one_letter_code
_entity_poly.pdbx_strand_id
1 'polypeptide(L)'
;MNLVKQRMPQHGGSEGVWEGVYIYQDVDGNELGRHKSRLTHIFPEDKPLEYHQRNQYFWDNGDTEDFRFHFVINDDNEMEFKNERSHGCVWEEKPRVGDMANVRVSWHRSEIEGYAPYDVPHATIHELIEMDKDFQHRGRVWQWYVDGELIGRTIIKEHRVT
;
A
#
# COMPACT_ATOMS: atom_id res chain seq x y z
N MET A 1 -0.63 22.79 -8.89
CA MET A 1 0.45 21.81 -8.62
C MET A 1 0.11 21.00 -7.37
N ASN A 2 0.26 19.68 -7.42
CA ASN A 2 0.04 18.85 -6.25
C ASN A 2 1.30 18.85 -5.36
N LEU A 3 1.14 19.25 -4.10
CA LEU A 3 2.26 19.37 -3.15
C LEU A 3 2.74 18.00 -2.63
N VAL A 4 1.88 16.98 -2.65
CA VAL A 4 2.29 15.63 -2.27
C VAL A 4 3.36 15.12 -3.24
N LYS A 5 3.13 15.26 -4.54
CA LYS A 5 4.12 14.89 -5.57
C LYS A 5 5.43 15.65 -5.39
N GLN A 6 5.35 16.92 -5.02
CA GLN A 6 6.52 17.77 -4.85
C GLN A 6 7.33 17.42 -3.61
N ARG A 7 6.66 17.18 -2.47
CA ARG A 7 7.30 16.92 -1.18
C ARG A 7 7.65 15.46 -0.96
N MET A 8 6.97 14.56 -1.65
CA MET A 8 7.21 13.11 -1.61
C MET A 8 7.48 12.59 -3.03
N PRO A 9 8.63 12.94 -3.62
CA PRO A 9 8.88 12.63 -5.04
C PRO A 9 9.01 11.13 -5.32
N GLN A 10 9.46 10.33 -4.35
CA GLN A 10 9.52 8.88 -4.52
C GLN A 10 8.10 8.30 -4.63
N HIS A 11 7.21 8.71 -3.74
CA HIS A 11 5.80 8.30 -3.80
C HIS A 11 5.12 8.88 -5.03
N GLY A 12 5.47 10.11 -5.41
CA GLY A 12 4.96 10.75 -6.62
C GLY A 12 5.21 9.95 -7.90
N GLY A 13 6.28 9.17 -7.93
CA GLY A 13 6.59 8.27 -9.03
C GLY A 13 5.56 7.15 -9.24
N SER A 14 4.71 6.89 -8.25
CA SER A 14 3.65 5.88 -8.39
C SER A 14 2.38 6.40 -9.09
N GLU A 15 2.30 7.67 -9.48
CA GLU A 15 1.14 8.21 -10.18
C GLU A 15 0.74 7.34 -11.38
N GLY A 16 -0.56 7.06 -11.51
CA GLY A 16 -1.09 6.25 -12.61
C GLY A 16 -1.64 4.92 -12.13
N VAL A 17 -1.59 3.91 -13.01
CA VAL A 17 -2.22 2.61 -12.77
C VAL A 17 -1.17 1.50 -12.75
N TRP A 18 -1.30 0.63 -11.75
CA TRP A 18 -0.44 -0.52 -11.53
C TRP A 18 -1.27 -1.80 -11.45
N GLU A 19 -0.80 -2.85 -12.08
CA GLU A 19 -1.42 -4.17 -11.97
C GLU A 19 -0.43 -5.17 -11.38
N GLY A 20 -0.95 -6.13 -10.63
CA GLY A 20 -0.09 -7.11 -10.00
C GLY A 20 -0.82 -8.22 -9.27
N VAL A 21 -0.08 -8.85 -8.37
CA VAL A 21 -0.53 -10.00 -7.59
C VAL A 21 -0.18 -9.78 -6.13
N TYR A 22 -1.14 -10.08 -5.24
CA TYR A 22 -0.96 -10.15 -3.80
C TYR A 22 -0.89 -11.62 -3.39
N ILE A 23 0.16 -11.99 -2.67
CA ILE A 23 0.36 -13.34 -2.16
C ILE A 23 0.40 -13.27 -0.64
N TYR A 24 -0.54 -13.93 0.02
CA TYR A 24 -0.67 -13.93 1.49
C TYR A 24 -0.01 -15.19 2.05
N GLN A 25 0.85 -15.02 3.05
CA GLN A 25 1.59 -16.11 3.67
C GLN A 25 1.41 -16.09 5.18
N ASP A 26 1.51 -17.27 5.81
CA ASP A 26 1.67 -17.36 7.27
C ASP A 26 3.12 -17.05 7.66
N VAL A 27 3.44 -17.12 8.97
CA VAL A 27 4.78 -16.82 9.47
C VAL A 27 5.85 -17.79 8.96
N ASP A 28 5.46 -18.98 8.58
CA ASP A 28 6.38 -20.02 8.08
C ASP A 28 6.57 -19.94 6.55
N GLY A 29 5.87 -19.01 5.90
CA GLY A 29 5.97 -18.80 4.46
C GLY A 29 5.01 -19.65 3.62
N ASN A 30 4.07 -20.37 4.25
CA ASN A 30 3.06 -21.12 3.53
C ASN A 30 2.04 -20.17 2.92
N GLU A 31 1.72 -20.35 1.64
CA GLU A 31 0.74 -19.52 0.97
C GLU A 31 -0.68 -19.84 1.47
N LEU A 32 -1.39 -18.81 1.92
CA LEU A 32 -2.76 -18.90 2.41
C LEU A 32 -3.79 -18.52 1.33
N GLY A 33 -3.37 -17.72 0.35
CA GLY A 33 -4.21 -17.28 -0.74
C GLY A 33 -3.54 -16.20 -1.57
N ARG A 34 -4.15 -15.86 -2.71
CA ARG A 34 -3.67 -14.79 -3.59
C ARG A 34 -4.80 -14.17 -4.37
N HIS A 35 -4.58 -12.96 -4.84
CA HIS A 35 -5.49 -12.32 -5.80
C HIS A 35 -4.72 -11.40 -6.75
N LYS A 36 -5.33 -11.09 -7.88
CA LYS A 36 -4.86 -10.05 -8.78
C LYS A 36 -5.33 -8.68 -8.29
N SER A 37 -4.66 -7.63 -8.73
CA SER A 37 -4.95 -6.28 -8.30
C SER A 37 -4.79 -5.27 -9.42
N ARG A 38 -5.52 -4.16 -9.28
CA ARG A 38 -5.33 -2.94 -10.06
C ARG A 38 -5.41 -1.78 -9.09
N LEU A 39 -4.31 -1.03 -8.96
CA LEU A 39 -4.21 0.13 -8.10
C LEU A 39 -4.11 1.39 -8.95
N THR A 40 -4.91 2.40 -8.59
CA THR A 40 -4.88 3.71 -9.25
C THR A 40 -4.42 4.75 -8.23
N HIS A 41 -3.37 5.49 -8.58
CA HIS A 41 -2.77 6.52 -7.73
C HIS A 41 -3.02 7.89 -8.39
N ILE A 42 -3.72 8.76 -7.67
CA ILE A 42 -4.18 10.05 -8.17
C ILE A 42 -3.64 11.18 -7.29
N PHE A 43 -2.99 12.15 -7.91
CA PHE A 43 -2.49 13.36 -7.25
C PHE A 43 -3.30 14.54 -7.80
N PRO A 44 -4.45 14.89 -7.19
CA PRO A 44 -5.35 15.89 -7.75
C PRO A 44 -4.72 17.29 -7.76
N GLU A 45 -4.85 17.99 -8.90
CA GLU A 45 -4.33 19.34 -9.06
C GLU A 45 -5.13 20.35 -8.24
N ASP A 46 -6.43 20.13 -8.13
CA ASP A 46 -7.36 21.03 -7.42
C ASP A 46 -7.38 20.79 -5.90
N LYS A 47 -6.68 19.78 -5.42
CA LYS A 47 -6.54 19.45 -3.99
C LYS A 47 -5.05 19.19 -3.68
N PRO A 48 -4.26 20.26 -3.58
CA PRO A 48 -2.80 20.16 -3.59
C PRO A 48 -2.20 19.41 -2.40
N LEU A 49 -2.92 19.30 -1.28
CA LEU A 49 -2.45 18.58 -0.09
C LEU A 49 -2.91 17.13 -0.04
N GLU A 50 -3.67 16.67 -1.04
CA GLU A 50 -4.28 15.34 -1.03
C GLU A 50 -3.63 14.39 -2.04
N TYR A 51 -3.73 13.11 -1.70
CA TYR A 51 -3.41 11.98 -2.56
C TYR A 51 -4.54 10.97 -2.42
N HIS A 52 -5.03 10.44 -3.54
CA HIS A 52 -6.12 9.48 -3.56
C HIS A 52 -5.63 8.17 -4.16
N GLN A 53 -6.05 7.06 -3.56
CA GLN A 53 -5.71 5.73 -4.02
C GLN A 53 -6.97 4.88 -4.11
N ARG A 54 -7.08 4.14 -5.21
CA ARG A 54 -8.11 3.14 -5.39
C ARG A 54 -7.46 1.79 -5.57
N ASN A 55 -7.88 0.81 -4.77
CA ASN A 55 -7.42 -0.57 -4.85
C ASN A 55 -8.58 -1.45 -5.30
N GLN A 56 -8.39 -2.17 -6.41
CA GLN A 56 -9.35 -3.15 -6.92
C GLN A 56 -8.71 -4.52 -6.85
N TYR A 57 -9.37 -5.48 -6.20
CA TYR A 57 -8.89 -6.84 -6.01
C TYR A 57 -9.79 -7.84 -6.73
N PHE A 58 -9.19 -8.85 -7.35
CA PHE A 58 -9.88 -9.86 -8.15
C PHE A 58 -9.42 -11.25 -7.68
N TRP A 59 -10.26 -11.90 -6.88
CA TRP A 59 -9.99 -13.23 -6.34
C TRP A 59 -10.34 -14.32 -7.35
N ASP A 60 -9.67 -15.48 -7.26
CA ASP A 60 -9.85 -16.59 -8.20
C ASP A 60 -11.27 -17.18 -8.18
N ASN A 61 -11.98 -17.05 -7.04
CA ASN A 61 -13.37 -17.49 -6.92
C ASN A 61 -14.38 -16.54 -7.58
N GLY A 62 -13.91 -15.45 -8.18
CA GLY A 62 -14.75 -14.44 -8.82
C GLY A 62 -15.15 -13.28 -7.92
N ASP A 63 -14.83 -13.32 -6.62
CA ASP A 63 -15.08 -12.20 -5.71
C ASP A 63 -14.20 -11.02 -6.09
N THR A 64 -14.76 -9.81 -5.91
CA THR A 64 -14.03 -8.57 -6.16
C THR A 64 -14.16 -7.65 -4.94
N GLU A 65 -13.15 -6.80 -4.73
CA GLU A 65 -13.15 -5.79 -3.69
C GLU A 65 -12.71 -4.47 -4.30
N ASP A 66 -13.23 -3.36 -3.79
CA ASP A 66 -12.91 -2.00 -4.26
C ASP A 66 -12.77 -1.10 -3.03
N PHE A 67 -11.55 -0.63 -2.79
CA PHE A 67 -11.23 0.24 -1.66
C PHE A 67 -10.74 1.59 -2.15
N ARG A 68 -11.14 2.65 -1.46
CA ARG A 68 -10.70 4.02 -1.76
C ARG A 68 -10.13 4.65 -0.51
N PHE A 69 -8.97 5.29 -0.67
CA PHE A 69 -8.27 5.95 0.42
C PHE A 69 -7.95 7.39 0.03
N HIS A 70 -8.18 8.31 0.97
CA HIS A 70 -7.81 9.70 0.84
C HIS A 70 -6.75 10.03 1.88
N PHE A 71 -5.60 10.50 1.41
CA PHE A 71 -4.47 10.85 2.25
C PHE A 71 -4.28 12.36 2.20
N VAL A 72 -3.81 12.94 3.30
CA VAL A 72 -3.46 14.35 3.42
C VAL A 72 -2.03 14.46 3.89
N ILE A 73 -1.21 15.28 3.22
CA ILE A 73 0.18 15.51 3.62
C ILE A 73 0.22 16.51 4.79
N ASN A 74 1.07 16.22 5.77
CA ASN A 74 1.31 17.07 6.94
C ASN A 74 2.60 17.90 6.77
N ASP A 75 2.93 18.70 7.79
CA ASP A 75 4.11 19.59 7.76
C ASP A 75 5.45 18.83 7.82
N ASP A 76 5.44 17.57 8.23
CA ASP A 76 6.63 16.72 8.32
C ASP A 76 6.87 15.94 7.00
N ASN A 77 6.16 16.27 5.94
CA ASN A 77 6.21 15.58 4.65
C ASN A 77 5.82 14.10 4.74
N GLU A 78 4.88 13.80 5.61
CA GLU A 78 4.25 12.49 5.73
C GLU A 78 2.79 12.61 5.34
N MET A 79 2.22 11.56 4.76
CA MET A 79 0.79 11.51 4.49
C MET A 79 0.07 10.71 5.57
N GLU A 80 -1.13 11.17 5.92
CA GLU A 80 -1.98 10.49 6.90
C GLU A 80 -3.33 10.19 6.30
N PHE A 81 -3.91 9.06 6.67
CA PHE A 81 -5.29 8.73 6.34
C PHE A 81 -6.02 8.18 7.56
N LYS A 82 -7.32 8.37 7.60
CA LYS A 82 -8.20 7.82 8.63
C LYS A 82 -9.59 7.60 8.05
N ASN A 83 -10.13 6.41 8.28
CA ASN A 83 -11.53 6.09 8.01
C ASN A 83 -12.10 5.30 9.21
N GLU A 84 -13.32 4.76 9.08
CA GLU A 84 -13.98 4.07 10.20
C GLU A 84 -13.17 2.86 10.72
N ARG A 85 -12.44 2.16 9.85
CA ARG A 85 -11.81 0.87 10.15
C ARG A 85 -10.31 0.90 10.13
N SER A 86 -9.71 1.94 9.56
CA SER A 86 -8.27 1.99 9.42
C SER A 86 -7.73 3.42 9.51
N HIS A 87 -6.48 3.51 9.91
CA HIS A 87 -5.73 4.76 9.92
C HIS A 87 -4.25 4.43 9.76
N GLY A 88 -3.49 5.36 9.25
CA GLY A 88 -2.07 5.15 9.09
C GLY A 88 -1.34 6.34 8.51
N CYS A 89 -0.04 6.17 8.33
CA CYS A 89 0.80 7.18 7.72
C CYS A 89 1.79 6.57 6.73
N VAL A 90 2.22 7.42 5.78
CA VAL A 90 3.16 7.09 4.71
C VAL A 90 4.31 8.09 4.77
N TRP A 91 5.54 7.61 4.72
CA TRP A 91 6.73 8.46 4.69
C TRP A 91 7.77 7.89 3.73
N GLU A 92 8.72 8.73 3.34
CA GLU A 92 9.82 8.33 2.49
C GLU A 92 11.11 8.24 3.31
N GLU A 93 11.92 7.24 3.00
CA GLU A 93 13.26 7.12 3.53
C GLU A 93 14.27 7.28 2.40
N LYS A 94 15.52 7.53 2.76
CA LYS A 94 16.60 7.63 1.79
C LYS A 94 16.74 6.29 1.04
N PRO A 95 16.85 6.32 -0.30
CA PRO A 95 17.14 5.11 -1.08
C PRO A 95 18.39 4.40 -0.58
N ARG A 96 18.31 3.07 -0.48
CA ARG A 96 19.42 2.25 -0.03
C ARG A 96 20.09 1.46 -1.16
N VAL A 97 19.37 1.31 -2.26
CA VAL A 97 19.87 0.59 -3.44
C VAL A 97 19.77 1.54 -4.64
N GLY A 98 20.88 2.15 -5.00
CA GLY A 98 20.93 3.11 -6.11
C GLY A 98 19.85 4.18 -5.98
N ASP A 99 19.05 4.36 -7.01
CA ASP A 99 17.93 5.32 -7.06
C ASP A 99 16.56 4.66 -6.79
N MET A 100 16.57 3.43 -6.26
CA MET A 100 15.34 2.71 -5.97
C MET A 100 14.54 3.45 -4.88
N ALA A 101 13.26 3.75 -5.16
CA ALA A 101 12.39 4.41 -4.21
C ALA A 101 12.20 3.53 -2.95
N ASN A 102 12.18 4.19 -1.79
CA ASN A 102 12.05 3.55 -0.48
C ASN A 102 10.95 4.25 0.30
N VAL A 103 9.71 3.78 0.11
CA VAL A 103 8.51 4.34 0.75
C VAL A 103 8.03 3.37 1.82
N ARG A 104 7.67 3.91 2.97
CA ARG A 104 7.21 3.14 4.13
C ARG A 104 5.80 3.52 4.51
N VAL A 105 5.04 2.53 4.96
CA VAL A 105 3.69 2.73 5.46
C VAL A 105 3.53 1.99 6.78
N SER A 106 2.89 2.64 7.75
CA SER A 106 2.44 1.99 8.97
C SER A 106 0.96 2.26 9.13
N TRP A 107 0.15 1.23 9.24
CA TRP A 107 -1.30 1.40 9.34
C TRP A 107 -1.92 0.35 10.25
N HIS A 108 -3.04 0.73 10.82
CA HIS A 108 -3.84 -0.13 11.71
C HIS A 108 -5.20 -0.34 11.08
N ARG A 109 -5.70 -1.57 11.17
CA ARG A 109 -7.03 -1.93 10.70
C ARG A 109 -7.76 -2.75 11.75
N SER A 110 -9.03 -2.40 12.00
CA SER A 110 -9.95 -3.18 12.81
C SER A 110 -10.96 -3.90 11.91
N GLU A 111 -11.70 -4.83 12.48
CA GLU A 111 -12.75 -5.59 11.78
C GLU A 111 -12.22 -6.33 10.55
N ILE A 112 -11.15 -7.10 10.74
CA ILE A 112 -10.47 -7.84 9.66
C ILE A 112 -11.13 -9.20 9.41
N GLU A 113 -11.97 -9.68 10.30
CA GLU A 113 -12.63 -10.98 10.16
C GLU A 113 -13.30 -11.11 8.79
N GLY A 114 -13.00 -12.19 8.09
CA GLY A 114 -13.48 -12.42 6.72
C GLY A 114 -12.78 -11.59 5.65
N TYR A 115 -11.75 -10.81 6.00
CA TYR A 115 -10.94 -10.04 5.06
C TYR A 115 -9.58 -10.71 4.89
N ALA A 116 -9.22 -10.99 3.66
CA ALA A 116 -7.98 -11.71 3.33
C ALA A 116 -7.91 -13.07 4.06
N PRO A 117 -6.84 -13.84 3.94
CA PRO A 117 -6.73 -15.13 4.64
C PRO A 117 -6.54 -15.05 6.15
N TYR A 118 -6.30 -13.85 6.71
CA TYR A 118 -6.09 -13.68 8.14
C TYR A 118 -7.42 -13.40 8.84
N ASP A 119 -7.85 -14.32 9.68
CA ASP A 119 -9.09 -14.19 10.43
C ASP A 119 -8.78 -13.67 11.85
N VAL A 120 -8.55 -12.37 11.95
CA VAL A 120 -8.19 -11.69 13.19
C VAL A 120 -9.05 -10.43 13.36
N PRO A 121 -9.34 -9.99 14.60
CA PRO A 121 -10.21 -8.83 14.82
C PRO A 121 -9.56 -7.49 14.45
N HIS A 122 -8.23 -7.42 14.53
CA HIS A 122 -7.46 -6.22 14.20
C HIS A 122 -6.02 -6.59 13.88
N ALA A 123 -5.32 -5.71 13.17
CA ALA A 123 -3.89 -5.86 12.94
C ALA A 123 -3.22 -4.51 12.73
N THR A 124 -1.94 -4.44 13.03
CA THR A 124 -1.06 -3.38 12.59
C THR A 124 -0.21 -3.91 11.46
N ILE A 125 -0.13 -3.17 10.36
CA ILE A 125 0.61 -3.58 9.18
C ILE A 125 1.73 -2.58 8.93
N HIS A 126 2.93 -3.10 8.72
CA HIS A 126 4.08 -2.32 8.26
C HIS A 126 4.37 -2.68 6.82
N GLU A 127 4.47 -1.67 5.96
CA GLU A 127 4.69 -1.86 4.53
C GLU A 127 6.00 -1.22 4.10
N LEU A 128 6.74 -1.95 3.26
CA LEU A 128 7.86 -1.42 2.50
C LEU A 128 7.45 -1.42 1.03
N ILE A 129 7.64 -0.27 0.37
CA ILE A 129 7.40 -0.11 -1.07
C ILE A 129 8.72 0.24 -1.73
N GLU A 130 9.16 -0.59 -2.68
CA GLU A 130 10.35 -0.34 -3.47
C GLU A 130 9.98 -0.33 -4.96
N MET A 131 10.52 0.66 -5.69
CA MET A 131 10.29 0.80 -7.13
C MET A 131 11.62 0.98 -7.83
N ASP A 132 11.74 0.47 -9.06
CA ASP A 132 12.91 0.75 -9.87
C ASP A 132 12.98 2.24 -10.26
N LYS A 133 14.16 2.69 -10.71
CA LYS A 133 14.41 4.10 -11.01
C LYS A 133 13.51 4.66 -12.11
N ASP A 134 12.98 3.82 -12.97
CA ASP A 134 12.12 4.20 -14.08
C ASP A 134 10.63 4.12 -13.70
N PHE A 135 10.33 3.73 -12.46
CA PHE A 135 8.97 3.59 -11.95
C PHE A 135 8.09 2.68 -12.82
N GLN A 136 8.64 1.59 -13.32
CA GLN A 136 7.90 0.62 -14.14
C GLN A 136 7.54 -0.65 -13.38
N HIS A 137 8.36 -1.03 -12.39
CA HIS A 137 8.16 -2.20 -11.55
C HIS A 137 8.22 -1.81 -10.09
N ARG A 138 7.37 -2.45 -9.29
CA ARG A 138 7.27 -2.18 -7.86
C ARG A 138 7.10 -3.48 -7.09
N GLY A 139 7.83 -3.60 -5.98
CA GLY A 139 7.65 -4.66 -5.00
C GLY A 139 7.18 -4.05 -3.70
N ARG A 140 6.22 -4.70 -3.05
CA ARG A 140 5.74 -4.30 -1.74
C ARG A 140 5.67 -5.50 -0.82
N VAL A 141 5.96 -5.28 0.46
CA VAL A 141 5.85 -6.31 1.50
C VAL A 141 5.06 -5.74 2.65
N TRP A 142 4.03 -6.45 3.07
CA TRP A 142 3.26 -6.16 4.29
C TRP A 142 3.66 -7.15 5.36
N GLN A 143 4.02 -6.65 6.55
CA GLN A 143 4.22 -7.45 7.75
C GLN A 143 2.99 -7.24 8.63
N TRP A 144 2.30 -8.32 8.97
CA TRP A 144 1.07 -8.29 9.76
C TRP A 144 1.35 -8.61 11.22
N TYR A 145 0.94 -7.72 12.12
CA TYR A 145 1.14 -7.88 13.57
C TYR A 145 -0.18 -7.80 14.30
N VAL A 146 -0.39 -8.70 15.28
CA VAL A 146 -1.49 -8.64 16.24
C VAL A 146 -0.87 -8.60 17.63
N ASP A 147 -1.13 -7.54 18.38
CA ASP A 147 -0.60 -7.32 19.74
C ASP A 147 0.94 -7.52 19.82
N GLY A 148 1.64 -7.03 18.78
CA GLY A 148 3.11 -7.11 18.70
C GLY A 148 3.65 -8.42 18.16
N GLU A 149 2.81 -9.38 17.84
CA GLU A 149 3.22 -10.69 17.32
C GLU A 149 3.02 -10.75 15.80
N LEU A 150 4.07 -11.17 15.08
CA LEU A 150 4.01 -11.36 13.63
C LEU A 150 3.13 -12.56 13.32
N ILE A 151 2.08 -12.36 12.50
CA ILE A 151 1.14 -13.43 12.12
C ILE A 151 1.27 -13.84 10.66
N GLY A 152 1.90 -13.03 9.83
CA GLY A 152 2.07 -13.34 8.41
C GLY A 152 2.62 -12.19 7.61
N ARG A 153 2.79 -12.45 6.31
CA ARG A 153 3.30 -11.48 5.33
C ARG A 153 2.46 -11.52 4.07
N THR A 154 2.39 -10.36 3.41
CA THR A 154 1.81 -10.28 2.07
C THR A 154 2.89 -9.77 1.13
N ILE A 155 3.17 -10.53 0.07
CA ILE A 155 4.14 -10.15 -0.95
C ILE A 155 3.35 -9.65 -2.16
N ILE A 156 3.71 -8.46 -2.65
CA ILE A 156 2.99 -7.80 -3.74
C ILE A 156 3.97 -7.48 -4.85
N LYS A 157 3.67 -7.95 -6.05
CA LYS A 157 4.47 -7.73 -7.26
C LYS A 157 3.62 -6.98 -8.27
N GLU A 158 4.12 -5.85 -8.74
CA GLU A 158 3.33 -4.96 -9.60
C GLU A 158 4.16 -4.39 -10.73
N HIS A 159 3.47 -4.08 -11.84
CA HIS A 159 4.03 -3.34 -12.97
C HIS A 159 3.09 -2.21 -13.36
N ARG A 160 3.67 -1.15 -13.92
CA ARG A 160 2.91 0.01 -14.39
C ARG A 160 2.19 -0.32 -15.69
N VAL A 161 0.93 0.10 -15.80
CA VAL A 161 0.14 -0.04 -17.02
C VAL A 161 -0.23 1.30 -17.65
N THR A 162 -0.19 2.37 -16.90
CA THR A 162 -0.34 3.74 -17.45
C THR A 162 0.43 4.77 -16.65
#